data_b43f67642a825ee4f35760818131fc18
#
_entry.id   b43f67642a825ee4f35760818131fc18
#
_cell.length_a   1.000
_cell.length_b   1.000
_cell.length_c   1.000
_cell.angle_alpha   90.00
_cell.angle_beta   90.00
_cell.angle_gamma   90.00
#
_symmetry.space_group_name_H-M   'P 1'
#
loop_
_entity.id
_entity.type
_entity.pdbx_description
1 polymer ?
#
loop_
_entity_poly.entity_id
_entity_poly.type
_entity_poly.pdbx_seq_one_letter_code
_entity_poly.pdbx_strand_id
1 'polypeptide(L)'
;MIKKFAVLAIAAVYLSGCTTTDPYTGQQKVSNTAGGALIGAGLGAATGLLVGGSAAGRRDAALVGAGIGALGGGLIGNYMDSQESELRAQLQGTGVSVTRAGDRIILNMPSNITFATDQDQVNPGFYSTLDSVAIVLRKFNKTLIDVDGHTDSTGSASHNQGLSERRAISVANYLGSRGVDQRRMSAVGYGPDRPVASNASEAGRAQNRRVEISIAPIKES
;
A
#
# COMPACT_ATOMS: atom_id res chain seq x y z
N MET A 1 -28.36 -63.33 -17.74
CA MET A 1 -28.62 -61.93 -17.28
C MET A 1 -27.76 -61.71 -16.03
N ILE A 2 -26.58 -61.17 -16.25
CA ILE A 2 -25.65 -60.86 -15.14
C ILE A 2 -25.39 -59.34 -15.18
N LYS A 3 -25.92 -58.65 -14.17
CA LYS A 3 -25.73 -57.21 -13.99
C LYS A 3 -24.30 -56.93 -13.48
N LYS A 4 -23.50 -56.18 -14.24
CA LYS A 4 -22.19 -55.69 -13.86
C LYS A 4 -22.39 -54.47 -12.94
N PHE A 5 -22.09 -54.59 -11.67
CA PHE A 5 -21.94 -53.48 -10.75
C PHE A 5 -20.51 -52.90 -10.93
N ALA A 6 -20.42 -51.66 -11.42
CA ALA A 6 -19.18 -50.92 -11.41
C ALA A 6 -19.01 -50.33 -10.01
N VAL A 7 -18.01 -50.78 -9.27
CA VAL A 7 -17.58 -50.22 -8.00
C VAL A 7 -16.71 -48.97 -8.28
N LEU A 8 -17.27 -47.81 -8.03
CA LEU A 8 -16.53 -46.56 -8.10
C LEU A 8 -15.72 -46.42 -6.80
N ALA A 9 -14.42 -46.69 -6.84
CA ALA A 9 -13.51 -46.48 -5.72
C ALA A 9 -13.24 -44.99 -5.60
N ILE A 10 -13.89 -44.31 -4.66
CA ILE A 10 -13.56 -42.92 -4.24
C ILE A 10 -12.31 -43.02 -3.38
N ALA A 11 -11.16 -42.65 -3.94
CA ALA A 11 -9.94 -42.44 -3.20
C ALA A 11 -10.10 -41.19 -2.33
N ALA A 12 -10.48 -41.33 -1.07
CA ALA A 12 -10.42 -40.28 -0.07
C ALA A 12 -8.96 -40.05 0.26
N VAL A 13 -8.37 -39.00 -0.35
CA VAL A 13 -7.07 -38.49 0.06
C VAL A 13 -7.24 -37.82 1.41
N TYR A 14 -6.78 -38.46 2.48
CA TYR A 14 -6.68 -37.88 3.80
C TYR A 14 -5.60 -36.79 3.78
N LEU A 15 -6.01 -35.55 3.66
CA LEU A 15 -5.17 -34.38 3.97
C LEU A 15 -5.08 -34.25 5.50
N SER A 16 -4.24 -35.06 6.13
CA SER A 16 -3.83 -34.88 7.51
C SER A 16 -2.69 -33.87 7.57
N GLY A 17 -3.02 -32.59 7.49
CA GLY A 17 -1.99 -31.54 7.55
C GLY A 17 -2.54 -30.23 8.07
N CYS A 18 -2.16 -29.87 9.27
CA CYS A 18 -2.23 -28.52 9.85
C CYS A 18 -3.62 -28.00 10.20
N THR A 19 -4.31 -28.69 11.10
CA THR A 19 -5.35 -28.10 11.92
C THR A 19 -4.74 -27.70 13.27
N THR A 20 -4.91 -26.44 13.69
CA THR A 20 -4.61 -26.01 15.06
C THR A 20 -5.91 -25.91 15.85
N THR A 21 -5.87 -26.39 17.08
CA THR A 21 -7.02 -26.30 17.99
C THR A 21 -7.00 -24.92 18.65
N ASP A 22 -8.10 -24.19 18.59
CA ASP A 22 -8.27 -22.94 19.29
C ASP A 22 -8.22 -23.20 20.81
N PRO A 23 -7.29 -22.60 21.58
CA PRO A 23 -7.10 -22.88 23.00
C PRO A 23 -8.27 -22.38 23.85
N TYR A 24 -9.18 -21.56 23.35
CA TYR A 24 -10.31 -21.01 24.10
C TYR A 24 -11.64 -21.68 23.78
N THR A 25 -11.82 -22.19 22.57
CA THR A 25 -13.10 -22.79 22.12
C THR A 25 -13.01 -24.29 21.89
N GLY A 26 -11.82 -24.88 21.82
CA GLY A 26 -11.62 -26.31 21.53
C GLY A 26 -11.98 -26.72 20.09
N GLN A 27 -12.35 -25.79 19.23
CA GLN A 27 -12.69 -26.09 17.85
C GLN A 27 -11.46 -26.20 16.97
N GLN A 28 -11.46 -27.17 16.06
CA GLN A 28 -10.39 -27.30 15.06
C GLN A 28 -10.54 -26.23 14.01
N LYS A 29 -9.53 -25.39 13.90
CA LYS A 29 -9.43 -24.35 12.87
C LYS A 29 -8.33 -24.72 11.87
N VAL A 30 -8.64 -24.64 10.58
CA VAL A 30 -7.62 -24.81 9.54
C VAL A 30 -6.59 -23.68 9.72
N SER A 31 -5.32 -24.04 9.85
CA SER A 31 -4.26 -23.04 10.02
C SER A 31 -4.24 -22.14 8.78
N ASN A 32 -4.31 -20.83 9.01
CA ASN A 32 -4.30 -19.81 7.95
C ASN A 32 -3.06 -19.91 7.05
N THR A 33 -1.98 -20.51 7.54
CA THR A 33 -0.75 -20.77 6.80
C THR A 33 -0.95 -21.84 5.70
N ALA A 34 -1.79 -22.85 5.95
CA ALA A 34 -2.06 -23.91 4.97
C ALA A 34 -3.06 -23.45 3.88
N GLY A 35 -4.05 -22.62 4.26
CA GLY A 35 -5.01 -22.06 3.30
C GLY A 35 -4.37 -21.08 2.32
N GLY A 36 -3.44 -20.25 2.79
CA GLY A 36 -2.73 -19.27 1.96
C GLY A 36 -1.79 -19.92 0.93
N ALA A 37 -1.14 -21.03 1.28
CA ALA A 37 -0.17 -21.68 0.40
C ALA A 37 -0.82 -22.42 -0.79
N LEU A 38 -2.05 -22.92 -0.63
CA LEU A 38 -2.76 -23.67 -1.69
C LEU A 38 -3.46 -22.77 -2.71
N ILE A 39 -3.83 -21.54 -2.33
CA ILE A 39 -4.49 -20.58 -3.21
C ILE A 39 -3.45 -19.75 -3.99
N GLY A 40 -2.23 -19.62 -3.47
CA GLY A 40 -1.19 -18.73 -4.01
C GLY A 40 -0.51 -19.20 -5.31
N ALA A 41 -0.50 -20.49 -5.61
CA ALA A 41 0.41 -21.02 -6.63
C ALA A 41 -0.16 -21.10 -8.07
N GLY A 42 -1.43 -20.87 -8.32
CA GLY A 42 -1.96 -21.05 -9.67
C GLY A 42 -3.22 -20.30 -10.08
N LEU A 43 -4.00 -19.78 -9.12
CA LEU A 43 -5.29 -19.12 -9.39
C LEU A 43 -5.40 -17.70 -8.81
N GLY A 44 -4.41 -17.26 -8.03
CA GLY A 44 -4.48 -16.05 -7.20
C GLY A 44 -4.66 -14.75 -8.00
N ALA A 45 -4.04 -14.62 -9.15
CA ALA A 45 -4.14 -13.37 -9.94
C ALA A 45 -5.52 -13.19 -10.58
N ALA A 46 -6.22 -14.27 -10.94
CA ALA A 46 -7.53 -14.20 -11.58
C ALA A 46 -8.68 -14.08 -10.56
N THR A 47 -8.54 -14.67 -9.36
CA THR A 47 -9.58 -14.65 -8.33
C THR A 47 -9.57 -13.36 -7.52
N GLY A 48 -8.40 -12.71 -7.34
CA GLY A 48 -8.27 -11.43 -6.65
C GLY A 48 -9.08 -10.30 -7.27
N LEU A 49 -9.35 -10.34 -8.57
CA LEU A 49 -10.17 -9.36 -9.28
C LEU A 49 -11.68 -9.54 -9.02
N LEU A 50 -12.12 -10.69 -8.51
CA LEU A 50 -13.53 -11.01 -8.33
C LEU A 50 -14.03 -10.82 -6.89
N VAL A 51 -13.14 -10.74 -5.89
CA VAL A 51 -13.50 -10.82 -4.47
C VAL A 51 -13.52 -9.45 -3.76
N GLY A 52 -12.90 -8.43 -4.29
CA GLY A 52 -12.82 -7.13 -3.61
C GLY A 52 -13.96 -6.18 -3.97
N GLY A 53 -14.81 -5.80 -3.01
CA GLY A 53 -15.86 -4.80 -3.17
C GLY A 53 -15.33 -3.37 -3.42
N SER A 54 -14.13 -3.02 -2.93
CA SER A 54 -13.46 -1.72 -3.12
C SER A 54 -12.23 -1.84 -4.01
N ALA A 55 -11.79 -0.72 -4.60
CA ALA A 55 -10.56 -0.69 -5.39
C ALA A 55 -9.32 -1.12 -4.56
N ALA A 56 -9.28 -0.72 -3.28
CA ALA A 56 -8.21 -1.13 -2.35
C ALA A 56 -8.25 -2.64 -2.10
N GLY A 57 -9.43 -3.22 -1.79
CA GLY A 57 -9.56 -4.66 -1.55
C GLY A 57 -9.20 -5.52 -2.77
N ARG A 58 -9.49 -5.05 -3.98
CA ARG A 58 -9.05 -5.74 -5.21
C ARG A 58 -7.51 -5.70 -5.38
N ARG A 59 -6.86 -4.59 -5.01
CA ARG A 59 -5.40 -4.50 -5.01
C ARG A 59 -4.78 -5.43 -3.97
N ASP A 60 -5.34 -5.46 -2.74
CA ASP A 60 -4.88 -6.36 -1.68
C ASP A 60 -4.95 -7.82 -2.13
N ALA A 61 -6.10 -8.26 -2.65
CA ALA A 61 -6.28 -9.64 -3.11
C ALA A 61 -5.35 -10.00 -4.28
N ALA A 62 -5.13 -9.08 -5.23
CA ALA A 62 -4.20 -9.30 -6.34
C ALA A 62 -2.74 -9.44 -5.87
N LEU A 63 -2.33 -8.65 -4.87
CA LEU A 63 -0.96 -8.68 -4.33
C LEU A 63 -0.71 -9.93 -3.48
N VAL A 64 -1.69 -10.35 -2.69
CA VAL A 64 -1.63 -11.61 -1.94
C VAL A 64 -1.52 -12.80 -2.90
N GLY A 65 -2.34 -12.81 -3.96
CA GLY A 65 -2.26 -13.82 -5.01
C GLY A 65 -0.95 -13.81 -5.80
N ALA A 66 -0.29 -12.67 -5.91
CA ALA A 66 1.04 -12.53 -6.52
C ALA A 66 2.21 -12.83 -5.57
N GLY A 67 1.95 -13.34 -4.37
CA GLY A 67 2.97 -13.80 -3.41
C GLY A 67 3.58 -12.72 -2.52
N ILE A 68 3.02 -11.49 -2.48
CA ILE A 68 3.54 -10.44 -1.57
C ILE A 68 3.19 -10.75 -0.12
N GLY A 69 2.15 -11.53 0.13
CA GLY A 69 1.67 -11.90 1.46
C GLY A 69 0.91 -10.77 2.15
N ALA A 70 -0.01 -11.14 3.01
CA ALA A 70 -0.84 -10.23 3.79
C ALA A 70 -0.49 -10.30 5.28
N LEU A 71 -1.02 -9.35 6.04
CA LEU A 71 -0.93 -9.31 7.50
C LEU A 71 -2.26 -9.79 8.11
N GLY A 72 -2.21 -10.77 8.99
CA GLY A 72 -3.34 -11.16 9.83
C GLY A 72 -3.63 -10.08 10.88
N GLY A 73 -4.91 -9.93 11.26
CA GLY A 73 -5.40 -8.80 12.07
C GLY A 73 -4.60 -8.50 13.34
N GLY A 74 -4.12 -9.52 14.07
CA GLY A 74 -3.33 -9.32 15.28
C GLY A 74 -1.89 -8.82 15.08
N LEU A 75 -1.37 -8.93 13.86
CA LEU A 75 0.01 -8.53 13.54
C LEU A 75 0.09 -7.13 12.90
N ILE A 76 -1.03 -6.59 12.43
CA ILE A 76 -1.07 -5.31 11.71
C ILE A 76 -0.53 -4.18 12.59
N GLY A 77 -1.00 -4.08 13.84
CA GLY A 77 -0.57 -3.03 14.76
C GLY A 77 0.94 -2.98 14.91
N ASN A 78 1.55 -4.06 15.38
CA ASN A 78 2.99 -4.14 15.63
C ASN A 78 3.82 -3.89 14.35
N TYR A 79 3.36 -4.39 13.21
CA TYR A 79 4.05 -4.19 11.93
C TYR A 79 4.04 -2.71 11.53
N MET A 80 2.87 -2.07 11.60
CA MET A 80 2.73 -0.66 11.25
C MET A 80 3.42 0.25 12.27
N ASP A 81 3.40 -0.07 13.55
CA ASP A 81 4.10 0.70 14.60
C ASP A 81 5.62 0.64 14.42
N SER A 82 6.15 -0.53 14.06
CA SER A 82 7.57 -0.69 13.74
C SER A 82 7.96 0.11 12.49
N GLN A 83 7.13 0.07 11.45
CA GLN A 83 7.34 0.85 10.22
C GLN A 83 7.28 2.36 10.49
N GLU A 84 6.30 2.82 11.28
CA GLU A 84 6.16 4.22 11.66
C GLU A 84 7.37 4.72 12.44
N SER A 85 7.81 3.96 13.45
CA SER A 85 8.97 4.30 14.28
C SER A 85 10.24 4.46 13.43
N GLU A 86 10.46 3.55 12.48
CA GLU A 86 11.61 3.62 11.59
C GLU A 86 11.52 4.80 10.62
N LEU A 87 10.32 5.08 10.06
CA LEU A 87 10.10 6.27 9.22
C LEU A 87 10.37 7.55 9.99
N ARG A 88 9.88 7.67 11.24
CA ARG A 88 10.14 8.84 12.08
C ARG A 88 11.63 9.04 12.35
N ALA A 89 12.36 7.96 12.64
CA ALA A 89 13.80 8.02 12.88
C ALA A 89 14.58 8.47 11.62
N GLN A 90 14.24 7.91 10.46
CA GLN A 90 14.93 8.20 9.18
C GLN A 90 14.59 9.59 8.63
N LEU A 91 13.39 10.12 8.93
CA LEU A 91 12.90 11.37 8.36
C LEU A 91 13.04 12.57 9.32
N GLN A 92 13.64 12.39 10.48
CA GLN A 92 13.87 13.46 11.43
C GLN A 92 14.73 14.57 10.81
N GLY A 93 14.26 15.82 10.87
CA GLY A 93 14.98 16.98 10.33
C GLY A 93 14.91 17.15 8.81
N THR A 94 14.23 16.27 8.07
CA THR A 94 14.13 16.36 6.59
C THR A 94 13.01 17.30 6.11
N GLY A 95 12.14 17.77 6.99
CA GLY A 95 10.95 18.56 6.64
C GLY A 95 9.73 17.69 6.23
N VAL A 96 9.86 16.37 6.20
CA VAL A 96 8.74 15.44 5.99
C VAL A 96 8.06 15.15 7.33
N SER A 97 6.75 15.30 7.39
CA SER A 97 5.98 14.90 8.58
C SER A 97 5.46 13.47 8.44
N VAL A 98 5.49 12.72 9.56
CA VAL A 98 4.99 11.35 9.65
C VAL A 98 3.80 11.36 10.60
N THR A 99 2.61 11.03 10.08
CA THR A 99 1.35 11.04 10.84
C THR A 99 0.70 9.67 10.79
N ARG A 100 0.22 9.16 11.93
CA ARG A 100 -0.59 7.97 11.99
C ARG A 100 -2.07 8.31 11.88
N ALA A 101 -2.79 7.63 10.99
CA ALA A 101 -4.22 7.77 10.81
C ALA A 101 -4.87 6.37 10.79
N GLY A 102 -5.30 5.88 11.95
CA GLY A 102 -5.78 4.50 12.11
C GLY A 102 -4.70 3.49 11.73
N ASP A 103 -5.00 2.62 10.75
CA ASP A 103 -4.04 1.65 10.22
C ASP A 103 -3.07 2.22 9.17
N ARG A 104 -3.19 3.50 8.83
CA ARG A 104 -2.35 4.13 7.81
C ARG A 104 -1.25 4.99 8.42
N ILE A 105 -0.13 5.07 7.72
CA ILE A 105 0.92 6.06 7.96
C ILE A 105 0.91 7.02 6.78
N ILE A 106 0.87 8.32 7.05
CA ILE A 106 0.88 9.37 6.03
C ILE A 106 2.19 10.14 6.16
N LEU A 107 2.97 10.17 5.09
CA LEU A 107 4.14 11.03 4.95
C LEU A 107 3.72 12.26 4.15
N ASN A 108 3.79 13.42 4.75
CA ASN A 108 3.51 14.68 4.06
C ASN A 108 4.84 15.36 3.66
N MET A 109 5.02 15.57 2.37
CA MET A 109 6.19 16.17 1.74
C MET A 109 5.79 17.52 1.13
N PRO A 110 6.14 18.66 1.78
CA PRO A 110 5.88 19.98 1.22
C PRO A 110 6.55 20.16 -0.15
N SER A 111 5.80 20.70 -1.14
CA SER A 111 6.32 20.83 -2.50
C SER A 111 7.53 21.76 -2.62
N ASN A 112 7.67 22.75 -1.76
CA ASN A 112 8.78 23.70 -1.81
C ASN A 112 10.16 23.08 -1.53
N ILE A 113 10.21 21.95 -0.81
CA ILE A 113 11.45 21.18 -0.59
C ILE A 113 11.59 20.04 -1.60
N THR A 114 10.46 19.52 -2.09
CA THR A 114 10.42 18.35 -2.98
C THR A 114 10.62 18.72 -4.44
N PHE A 115 10.11 19.87 -4.89
CA PHE A 115 10.16 20.34 -6.28
C PHE A 115 10.52 21.83 -6.37
N ALA A 116 11.07 22.25 -7.50
CA ALA A 116 11.11 23.66 -7.83
C ALA A 116 9.70 24.20 -8.20
N THR A 117 9.53 25.50 -8.17
CA THR A 117 8.23 26.15 -8.50
C THR A 117 7.79 25.73 -9.91
N ASP A 118 6.54 25.27 -10.01
CA ASP A 118 5.89 24.80 -11.25
C ASP A 118 6.62 23.65 -11.96
N GLN A 119 7.53 22.96 -11.25
CA GLN A 119 8.24 21.80 -11.78
C GLN A 119 7.67 20.51 -11.16
N ASP A 120 7.83 19.41 -11.90
CA ASP A 120 7.47 18.05 -11.50
C ASP A 120 8.70 17.14 -11.30
N GLN A 121 9.89 17.63 -11.62
CA GLN A 121 11.13 16.92 -11.36
C GLN A 121 11.51 17.08 -9.89
N VAL A 122 11.78 15.96 -9.21
CA VAL A 122 12.23 15.94 -7.81
C VAL A 122 13.54 16.73 -7.67
N ASN A 123 13.57 17.62 -6.69
CA ASN A 123 14.76 18.40 -6.36
C ASN A 123 15.92 17.46 -5.96
N PRO A 124 17.12 17.60 -6.55
CA PRO A 124 18.29 16.77 -6.21
C PRO A 124 18.60 16.72 -4.71
N GLY A 125 18.40 17.83 -3.99
CA GLY A 125 18.58 17.88 -2.52
C GLY A 125 17.60 17.01 -1.74
N PHE A 126 16.49 16.58 -2.36
CA PHE A 126 15.48 15.74 -1.71
C PHE A 126 15.66 14.23 -1.97
N TYR A 127 16.59 13.84 -2.85
CA TYR A 127 16.82 12.44 -3.17
C TYR A 127 17.24 11.61 -1.95
N SER A 128 18.09 12.13 -1.07
CA SER A 128 18.52 11.42 0.15
C SER A 128 17.33 11.12 1.08
N THR A 129 16.36 12.03 1.14
CA THR A 129 15.12 11.82 1.90
C THR A 129 14.27 10.70 1.28
N LEU A 130 14.10 10.71 -0.04
CA LEU A 130 13.37 9.63 -0.74
C LEU A 130 14.12 8.30 -0.67
N ASP A 131 15.45 8.29 -0.64
CA ASP A 131 16.23 7.08 -0.41
C ASP A 131 15.96 6.47 0.96
N SER A 132 15.89 7.30 2.01
CA SER A 132 15.49 6.87 3.36
C SER A 132 14.08 6.27 3.37
N VAL A 133 13.13 6.91 2.70
CA VAL A 133 11.77 6.37 2.53
C VAL A 133 11.81 5.01 1.82
N ALA A 134 12.54 4.90 0.71
CA ALA A 134 12.63 3.67 -0.07
C ALA A 134 13.23 2.51 0.73
N ILE A 135 14.25 2.74 1.57
CA ILE A 135 14.84 1.73 2.47
C ILE A 135 13.75 1.14 3.38
N VAL A 136 12.96 1.99 4.03
CA VAL A 136 11.89 1.52 4.94
C VAL A 136 10.78 0.82 4.17
N LEU A 137 10.34 1.34 3.01
CA LEU A 137 9.29 0.72 2.19
C LEU A 137 9.69 -0.64 1.62
N ARG A 138 10.97 -0.87 1.34
CA ARG A 138 11.50 -2.18 0.94
C ARG A 138 11.54 -3.18 2.08
N LYS A 139 11.96 -2.73 3.27
CA LYS A 139 12.01 -3.55 4.48
C LYS A 139 10.61 -3.98 4.91
N PHE A 140 9.64 -3.05 4.89
CA PHE A 140 8.25 -3.29 5.23
C PHE A 140 7.42 -3.50 3.96
N ASN A 141 7.56 -4.69 3.37
CA ASN A 141 7.00 -4.98 2.03
C ASN A 141 5.53 -5.39 2.01
N LYS A 142 4.87 -5.56 3.17
CA LYS A 142 3.46 -5.96 3.29
C LYS A 142 2.51 -4.76 3.41
N THR A 143 2.79 -3.68 2.67
CA THR A 143 1.95 -2.48 2.66
C THR A 143 1.70 -1.99 1.25
N LEU A 144 0.51 -1.42 1.02
CA LEU A 144 0.18 -0.60 -0.15
C LEU A 144 0.75 0.80 0.02
N ILE A 145 1.07 1.44 -1.08
CA ILE A 145 1.67 2.77 -1.12
C ILE A 145 0.88 3.60 -2.13
N ASP A 146 0.14 4.59 -1.66
CA ASP A 146 -0.55 5.56 -2.50
C ASP A 146 0.23 6.87 -2.45
N VAL A 147 0.64 7.38 -3.61
CA VAL A 147 1.36 8.63 -3.78
C VAL A 147 0.40 9.65 -4.35
N ASP A 148 0.01 10.61 -3.55
CA ASP A 148 -1.05 11.57 -3.83
C ASP A 148 -0.45 12.97 -4.00
N GLY A 149 -0.63 13.56 -5.20
CA GLY A 149 -0.17 14.91 -5.52
C GLY A 149 -1.28 15.94 -5.31
N HIS A 150 -0.92 17.11 -4.73
CA HIS A 150 -1.84 18.20 -4.46
C HIS A 150 -1.23 19.55 -4.84
N THR A 151 -2.09 20.50 -5.24
CA THR A 151 -1.75 21.90 -5.47
C THR A 151 -2.57 22.82 -4.57
N ASP A 152 -2.23 24.08 -4.58
CA ASP A 152 -3.16 25.13 -4.13
C ASP A 152 -4.17 25.47 -5.23
N SER A 153 -5.06 26.43 -4.97
CA SER A 153 -6.09 26.89 -5.91
C SER A 153 -5.60 27.94 -6.93
N THR A 154 -4.31 28.26 -6.97
CA THR A 154 -3.77 29.27 -7.88
C THR A 154 -3.63 28.70 -9.29
N GLY A 155 -4.12 29.44 -10.29
CA GLY A 155 -4.09 29.01 -11.69
C GLY A 155 -5.30 28.19 -12.14
N SER A 156 -5.22 27.55 -13.31
CA SER A 156 -6.32 26.76 -13.83
C SER A 156 -6.40 25.36 -13.20
N ALA A 157 -7.61 24.86 -13.02
CA ALA A 157 -7.84 23.53 -12.47
C ALA A 157 -7.18 22.42 -13.31
N SER A 158 -7.23 22.56 -14.65
CA SER A 158 -6.61 21.57 -15.56
C SER A 158 -5.08 21.55 -15.46
N HIS A 159 -4.43 22.71 -15.34
CA HIS A 159 -2.98 22.80 -15.12
C HIS A 159 -2.60 22.13 -13.79
N ASN A 160 -3.31 22.50 -12.73
CA ASN A 160 -3.07 21.98 -11.39
C ASN A 160 -3.29 20.46 -11.30
N GLN A 161 -4.33 19.94 -11.97
CA GLN A 161 -4.57 18.51 -12.06
C GLN A 161 -3.38 17.80 -12.73
N GLY A 162 -2.94 18.27 -13.88
CA GLY A 162 -1.79 17.68 -14.58
C GLY A 162 -0.47 17.81 -13.80
N LEU A 163 -0.23 18.96 -13.15
CA LEU A 163 0.99 19.17 -12.35
C LEU A 163 1.04 18.23 -11.14
N SER A 164 -0.08 18.10 -10.41
CA SER A 164 -0.15 17.20 -9.25
C SER A 164 0.05 15.74 -9.61
N GLU A 165 -0.51 15.30 -10.74
CA GLU A 165 -0.35 13.95 -11.25
C GLU A 165 1.12 13.66 -11.63
N ARG A 166 1.76 14.55 -12.42
CA ARG A 166 3.18 14.37 -12.78
C ARG A 166 4.08 14.34 -11.56
N ARG A 167 3.83 15.16 -10.52
CA ARG A 167 4.58 15.14 -9.25
C ARG A 167 4.44 13.82 -8.52
N ALA A 168 3.23 13.29 -8.41
CA ALA A 168 2.98 11.99 -7.80
C ALA A 168 3.71 10.87 -8.55
N ILE A 169 3.64 10.87 -9.89
CA ILE A 169 4.33 9.92 -10.76
C ILE A 169 5.85 10.02 -10.59
N SER A 170 6.41 11.23 -10.50
CA SER A 170 7.86 11.43 -10.34
C SER A 170 8.38 10.83 -9.03
N VAL A 171 7.65 11.02 -7.94
CA VAL A 171 7.99 10.40 -6.64
C VAL A 171 7.85 8.88 -6.72
N ALA A 172 6.76 8.36 -7.26
CA ALA A 172 6.53 6.91 -7.40
C ALA A 172 7.61 6.24 -8.27
N ASN A 173 7.96 6.85 -9.40
CA ASN A 173 9.04 6.37 -10.28
C ASN A 173 10.40 6.36 -9.57
N TYR A 174 10.70 7.39 -8.80
CA TYR A 174 11.93 7.43 -8.02
C TYR A 174 12.00 6.30 -7.01
N LEU A 175 10.93 6.09 -6.21
CA LEU A 175 10.86 4.98 -5.26
C LEU A 175 10.98 3.62 -5.96
N GLY A 176 10.34 3.46 -7.13
CA GLY A 176 10.47 2.26 -7.97
C GLY A 176 11.91 2.02 -8.43
N SER A 177 12.63 3.07 -8.84
CA SER A 177 14.05 2.99 -9.24
C SER A 177 14.96 2.59 -8.06
N ARG A 178 14.52 2.84 -6.81
CA ARG A 178 15.20 2.43 -5.58
C ARG A 178 14.78 1.03 -5.10
N GLY A 179 14.02 0.27 -5.90
CA GLY A 179 13.67 -1.11 -5.65
C GLY A 179 12.40 -1.31 -4.80
N VAL A 180 11.57 -0.28 -4.64
CA VAL A 180 10.23 -0.45 -4.10
C VAL A 180 9.35 -1.12 -5.16
N ASP A 181 8.65 -2.20 -4.81
CA ASP A 181 7.82 -2.95 -5.74
C ASP A 181 6.66 -2.09 -6.28
N GLN A 182 6.70 -1.83 -7.58
CA GLN A 182 5.73 -0.96 -8.27
C GLN A 182 4.28 -1.49 -8.20
N ARG A 183 4.09 -2.80 -8.06
CA ARG A 183 2.75 -3.40 -7.90
C ARG A 183 2.04 -2.92 -6.64
N ARG A 184 2.81 -2.52 -5.62
CA ARG A 184 2.30 -1.97 -4.36
C ARG A 184 1.96 -0.48 -4.46
N MET A 185 2.40 0.20 -5.51
CA MET A 185 2.29 1.65 -5.64
C MET A 185 1.11 2.08 -6.54
N SER A 186 0.51 3.21 -6.20
CA SER A 186 -0.43 3.97 -7.02
C SER A 186 -0.03 5.43 -6.97
N ALA A 187 -0.11 6.15 -8.07
CA ALA A 187 0.16 7.58 -8.13
C ALA A 187 -1.07 8.30 -8.70
N VAL A 188 -1.57 9.29 -7.95
CA VAL A 188 -2.78 10.04 -8.31
C VAL A 188 -2.56 11.52 -8.07
N GLY A 189 -2.96 12.36 -9.02
CA GLY A 189 -3.08 13.81 -8.82
C GLY A 189 -4.50 14.18 -8.41
N TYR A 190 -4.63 15.06 -7.44
CA TYR A 190 -5.91 15.60 -7.00
C TYR A 190 -6.02 17.10 -7.27
N GLY A 191 -5.00 17.71 -7.89
CA GLY A 191 -5.01 19.15 -8.10
C GLY A 191 -5.35 19.93 -6.82
N PRO A 192 -6.24 20.93 -6.88
CA PRO A 192 -6.66 21.72 -5.73
C PRO A 192 -7.84 21.11 -4.94
N ASP A 193 -8.37 19.95 -5.32
CA ASP A 193 -9.68 19.44 -4.84
C ASP A 193 -9.63 18.91 -3.40
N ARG A 194 -8.45 18.67 -2.84
CA ARG A 194 -8.27 18.16 -1.47
C ARG A 194 -7.39 19.07 -0.61
N PRO A 195 -7.85 20.30 -0.28
CA PRO A 195 -7.09 21.22 0.54
C PRO A 195 -7.04 20.75 2.00
N VAL A 196 -5.90 20.93 2.66
CA VAL A 196 -5.71 20.69 4.10
C VAL A 196 -5.69 21.98 4.89
N ALA A 197 -5.60 23.12 4.19
CA ALA A 197 -5.61 24.46 4.78
C ALA A 197 -6.35 25.45 3.86
N SER A 198 -6.65 26.64 4.39
CA SER A 198 -7.32 27.68 3.60
C SER A 198 -6.43 28.19 2.46
N ASN A 199 -6.96 28.22 1.23
CA ASN A 199 -6.28 28.84 0.09
C ASN A 199 -6.25 30.39 0.13
N ALA A 200 -6.93 31.02 1.08
CA ALA A 200 -6.98 32.48 1.20
C ALA A 200 -5.64 33.09 1.63
N SER A 201 -4.82 32.34 2.37
CA SER A 201 -3.50 32.80 2.83
C SER A 201 -2.37 32.08 2.13
N GLU A 202 -1.20 32.74 1.97
CA GLU A 202 -0.01 32.08 1.40
C GLU A 202 0.46 30.90 2.25
N ALA A 203 0.40 31.03 3.57
CA ALA A 203 0.75 29.95 4.49
C ALA A 203 -0.15 28.72 4.28
N GLY A 204 -1.45 28.92 4.07
CA GLY A 204 -2.38 27.82 3.78
C GLY A 204 -2.17 27.22 2.38
N ARG A 205 -1.93 28.06 1.38
CA ARG A 205 -1.58 27.58 0.02
C ARG A 205 -0.29 26.75 0.05
N ALA A 206 0.73 27.17 0.80
CA ALA A 206 1.96 26.41 0.96
C ALA A 206 1.73 25.02 1.56
N GLN A 207 0.79 24.87 2.51
CA GLN A 207 0.40 23.57 3.04
C GLN A 207 -0.37 22.72 2.03
N ASN A 208 -1.15 23.34 1.14
CA ASN A 208 -1.89 22.62 0.10
C ASN A 208 -0.97 22.11 -1.01
N ARG A 209 0.13 22.82 -1.33
CA ARG A 209 1.16 22.36 -2.28
C ARG A 209 2.02 21.28 -1.65
N ARG A 210 1.65 20.02 -1.83
CA ARG A 210 2.32 18.87 -1.22
C ARG A 210 2.19 17.59 -2.05
N VAL A 211 3.04 16.63 -1.74
CA VAL A 211 2.83 15.21 -2.10
C VAL A 211 2.70 14.42 -0.81
N GLU A 212 1.70 13.57 -0.74
CA GLU A 212 1.50 12.64 0.37
C GLU A 212 1.85 11.22 -0.08
N ILE A 213 2.52 10.45 0.78
CA ILE A 213 2.65 9.00 0.64
C ILE A 213 1.82 8.36 1.74
N SER A 214 0.72 7.73 1.36
CA SER A 214 -0.16 6.99 2.26
C SER A 214 0.22 5.50 2.23
N ILE A 215 0.60 4.96 3.37
CA ILE A 215 1.06 3.58 3.55
C ILE A 215 -0.01 2.82 4.33
N ALA A 216 -0.59 1.80 3.74
CA ALA A 216 -1.64 0.99 4.35
C ALA A 216 -1.25 -0.50 4.38
N PRO A 217 -1.62 -1.27 5.42
CA PRO A 217 -1.31 -2.70 5.46
C PRO A 217 -2.09 -3.46 4.39
N ILE A 218 -1.45 -4.45 3.76
CA ILE A 218 -2.13 -5.46 2.94
C ILE A 218 -2.79 -6.44 3.90
N LYS A 219 -4.12 -6.50 3.89
CA LYS A 219 -4.91 -7.32 4.82
C LYS A 219 -5.29 -8.66 4.19
N GLU A 220 -5.31 -9.72 5.01
CA GLU A 220 -5.98 -10.95 4.62
C GLU A 220 -7.49 -10.67 4.48
N SER A 221 -8.06 -11.01 3.32
CA SER A 221 -9.50 -10.90 3.01
C SER A 221 -10.26 -12.14 3.47
#